data_4775ae7b955248727e32928b7868b9ad
#
_entry.id   4775ae7b955248727e32928b7868b9ad
#
_cell.length_a   1.000
_cell.length_b   1.000
_cell.length_c   1.000
_cell.angle_alpha   90.00
_cell.angle_beta   90.00
_cell.angle_gamma   90.00
#
_symmetry.space_group_name_H-M   'P 1'
#
loop_
_entity.id
_entity.type
_entity.pdbx_description
1 polymer ?
#
loop_
_entity_poly.entity_id
_entity_poly.type
_entity_poly.pdbx_seq_one_letter_code
_entity_poly.pdbx_strand_id
1 'polypeptide(L)'
;VSDDIMNVGEENDLPYMPDDILWRVDDVIYNAVVAGDPRIATQFSLQLGQGIRMCGIALAKLFWELQDKWNTFVQAGIDDTYEDFIESETAYSSVTVKKYAEMWKAIFLNPDISDEIKDRLMGKPIKSLLLLTAGARGGDFGEDEWLDIIQSSSSAEVRDIVRGVRGSQTSSENAVLIQLDIRTGQLSARKGSNGFFEPFGILALDKVKTSEAVATAVERIVRDARIMEI
;
A
#
# COMPACT_ATOMS: atom_id res chain seq x y z
N VAL A 1 -32.91 -45.66 6.21
CA VAL A 1 -32.72 -44.21 6.00
C VAL A 1 -31.24 -44.02 5.88
N SER A 2 -30.74 -44.01 4.67
CA SER A 2 -29.32 -43.82 4.32
C SER A 2 -29.07 -42.34 4.13
N ASP A 3 -28.18 -41.82 4.95
CA ASP A 3 -27.59 -40.50 4.80
C ASP A 3 -26.53 -40.58 3.68
N ASP A 4 -26.94 -40.22 2.47
CA ASP A 4 -25.97 -39.91 1.40
C ASP A 4 -25.32 -38.57 1.69
N ILE A 5 -24.16 -38.66 2.35
CA ILE A 5 -23.21 -37.55 2.40
C ILE A 5 -22.65 -37.43 0.98
N MET A 6 -23.10 -36.40 0.26
CA MET A 6 -22.52 -36.01 -1.02
C MET A 6 -21.04 -35.78 -0.82
N ASN A 7 -20.29 -36.70 -1.36
CA ASN A 7 -18.86 -36.62 -1.58
C ASN A 7 -18.64 -35.48 -2.61
N VAL A 8 -18.35 -34.28 -2.15
CA VAL A 8 -17.91 -33.18 -3.01
C VAL A 8 -16.54 -33.58 -3.51
N GLY A 9 -16.52 -33.95 -4.79
CA GLY A 9 -15.39 -34.53 -5.48
C GLY A 9 -14.10 -33.72 -5.31
N GLU A 10 -13.03 -34.47 -5.24
CA GLU A 10 -11.67 -34.06 -5.53
C GLU A 10 -11.61 -33.44 -6.94
N GLU A 11 -11.89 -32.15 -7.05
CA GLU A 11 -11.65 -31.38 -8.28
C GLU A 11 -10.29 -30.73 -8.21
N ASN A 12 -9.35 -31.40 -8.89
CA ASN A 12 -8.19 -30.83 -9.58
C ASN A 12 -7.27 -29.91 -8.79
N ASP A 13 -6.31 -30.51 -8.11
CA ASP A 13 -4.99 -29.93 -7.79
C ASP A 13 -4.20 -29.68 -9.10
N LEU A 14 -4.71 -28.86 -9.99
CA LEU A 14 -3.88 -28.25 -11.03
C LEU A 14 -3.23 -27.01 -10.43
N PRO A 15 -1.90 -26.88 -10.53
CA PRO A 15 -1.23 -25.64 -10.13
C PRO A 15 -1.79 -24.52 -10.99
N TYR A 16 -2.58 -23.66 -10.38
CA TYR A 16 -3.10 -22.45 -11.01
C TYR A 16 -1.92 -21.58 -11.42
N MET A 17 -1.72 -21.41 -12.72
CA MET A 17 -0.77 -20.46 -13.24
C MET A 17 -1.29 -19.05 -12.94
N PRO A 18 -0.43 -18.14 -12.43
CA PRO A 18 -0.83 -16.76 -12.11
C PRO A 18 -1.52 -16.04 -13.25
N ASP A 19 -1.10 -16.28 -14.48
CA ASP A 19 -1.64 -15.68 -15.69
C ASP A 19 -3.11 -16.06 -15.92
N ASP A 20 -3.50 -17.31 -15.65
CA ASP A 20 -4.88 -17.76 -15.82
C ASP A 20 -5.84 -17.04 -14.86
N ILE A 21 -5.39 -16.74 -13.65
CA ILE A 21 -6.22 -16.05 -12.65
C ILE A 21 -6.38 -14.58 -13.04
N LEU A 22 -5.31 -13.91 -13.50
CA LEU A 22 -5.37 -12.52 -13.90
C LEU A 22 -6.27 -12.31 -15.13
N TRP A 23 -6.24 -13.25 -16.07
CA TRP A 23 -7.11 -13.24 -17.23
C TRP A 23 -8.58 -13.40 -16.82
N ARG A 24 -8.87 -14.29 -15.85
CA ARG A 24 -10.24 -14.45 -15.31
C ARG A 24 -10.76 -13.18 -14.64
N VAL A 25 -9.89 -12.35 -14.05
CA VAL A 25 -10.31 -11.05 -13.49
C VAL A 25 -10.88 -10.15 -14.59
N ASP A 26 -10.21 -10.08 -15.74
CA ASP A 26 -10.66 -9.26 -16.87
C ASP A 26 -12.04 -9.70 -17.39
N ASP A 27 -12.25 -11.02 -17.53
CA ASP A 27 -13.53 -11.58 -17.93
C ASP A 27 -14.65 -11.28 -16.93
N VAL A 28 -14.35 -11.45 -15.63
CA VAL A 28 -15.32 -11.20 -14.57
C VAL A 28 -15.72 -9.72 -14.54
N ILE A 29 -14.76 -8.82 -14.66
CA ILE A 29 -15.01 -7.38 -14.71
C ILE A 29 -15.81 -7.03 -15.97
N TYR A 30 -15.43 -7.55 -17.12
CA TYR A 30 -16.19 -7.34 -18.35
C TYR A 30 -17.67 -7.77 -18.20
N ASN A 31 -17.91 -8.96 -17.67
CA ASN A 31 -19.25 -9.47 -17.46
C ASN A 31 -20.03 -8.63 -16.44
N ALA A 32 -19.39 -8.18 -15.35
CA ALA A 32 -20.01 -7.30 -14.36
C ALA A 32 -20.44 -5.97 -14.98
N VAL A 33 -19.57 -5.36 -15.80
CA VAL A 33 -19.86 -4.09 -16.50
C VAL A 33 -20.98 -4.25 -17.51
N VAL A 34 -20.97 -5.31 -18.33
CA VAL A 34 -22.03 -5.59 -19.31
C VAL A 34 -23.39 -5.82 -18.64
N ALA A 35 -23.40 -6.51 -17.49
CA ALA A 35 -24.62 -6.75 -16.72
C ALA A 35 -25.05 -5.54 -15.89
N GLY A 36 -24.19 -4.52 -15.70
CA GLY A 36 -24.42 -3.41 -14.77
C GLY A 36 -24.47 -3.85 -13.30
N ASP A 37 -23.95 -5.04 -12.97
CA ASP A 37 -24.00 -5.63 -11.63
C ASP A 37 -22.60 -5.96 -11.08
N PRO A 38 -22.07 -5.12 -10.18
CA PRO A 38 -20.75 -5.34 -9.58
C PRO A 38 -20.72 -6.56 -8.65
N ARG A 39 -21.87 -7.13 -8.22
CA ARG A 39 -21.92 -8.33 -7.37
C ARG A 39 -21.30 -9.55 -8.04
N ILE A 40 -21.28 -9.60 -9.37
CA ILE A 40 -20.58 -10.64 -10.13
C ILE A 40 -19.10 -10.66 -9.76
N ALA A 41 -18.46 -9.49 -9.67
CA ALA A 41 -17.06 -9.38 -9.31
C ALA A 41 -16.80 -9.67 -7.82
N THR A 42 -17.70 -9.27 -6.92
CA THR A 42 -17.55 -9.57 -5.48
C THR A 42 -17.73 -11.05 -5.17
N GLN A 43 -18.62 -11.76 -5.87
CA GLN A 43 -18.71 -13.22 -5.76
C GLN A 43 -17.39 -13.90 -6.15
N PHE A 44 -16.74 -13.43 -7.20
CA PHE A 44 -15.43 -13.93 -7.57
C PHE A 44 -14.37 -13.60 -6.51
N SER A 45 -14.42 -12.44 -5.86
CA SER A 45 -13.52 -12.09 -4.78
C SER A 45 -13.62 -13.05 -3.58
N LEU A 46 -14.84 -13.54 -3.27
CA LEU A 46 -15.03 -14.54 -2.22
C LEU A 46 -14.38 -15.88 -2.59
N GLN A 47 -14.47 -16.30 -3.84
CA GLN A 47 -13.80 -17.52 -4.34
C GLN A 47 -12.27 -17.37 -4.27
N LEU A 48 -11.73 -16.22 -4.68
CA LEU A 48 -10.30 -15.92 -4.56
C LEU A 48 -9.84 -15.91 -3.09
N GLY A 49 -10.65 -15.40 -2.18
CA GLY A 49 -10.33 -15.35 -0.74
C GLY A 49 -10.29 -16.71 -0.06
N GLN A 50 -11.04 -17.68 -0.57
CA GLN A 50 -11.08 -19.07 -0.07
C GLN A 50 -9.94 -19.93 -0.61
N GLY A 51 -9.41 -19.60 -1.78
CA GLY A 51 -8.35 -20.34 -2.46
C GLY A 51 -6.98 -19.73 -2.32
N ILE A 52 -6.31 -19.90 -1.20
CA ILE A 52 -4.85 -19.85 -1.01
C ILE A 52 -4.05 -18.61 -1.51
N ARG A 53 -3.05 -18.28 -0.76
CA ARG A 53 -1.93 -17.32 -0.80
C ARG A 53 -1.53 -16.66 -2.15
N MET A 54 -1.84 -17.26 -3.29
CA MET A 54 -1.55 -16.72 -4.62
C MET A 54 -2.58 -15.74 -5.14
N CYS A 55 -3.77 -15.67 -4.53
CA CYS A 55 -4.87 -14.82 -5.00
C CYS A 55 -4.76 -13.34 -4.57
N GLY A 56 -3.77 -12.96 -3.76
CA GLY A 56 -3.65 -11.58 -3.29
C GLY A 56 -3.43 -10.56 -4.41
N ILE A 57 -2.68 -10.93 -5.46
CA ILE A 57 -2.44 -10.06 -6.62
C ILE A 57 -3.70 -9.96 -7.47
N ALA A 58 -4.39 -11.08 -7.69
CA ALA A 58 -5.66 -11.10 -8.43
C ALA A 58 -6.74 -10.29 -7.69
N LEU A 59 -6.81 -10.38 -6.35
CA LEU A 59 -7.68 -9.52 -5.55
C LEU A 59 -7.33 -8.06 -5.69
N ALA A 60 -6.05 -7.71 -5.71
CA ALA A 60 -5.61 -6.34 -5.86
C ALA A 60 -6.02 -5.77 -7.23
N LYS A 61 -5.84 -6.54 -8.31
CA LYS A 61 -6.31 -6.19 -9.64
C LYS A 61 -7.83 -6.03 -9.66
N LEU A 62 -8.58 -7.01 -9.13
CA LEU A 62 -10.03 -6.98 -9.08
C LEU A 62 -10.57 -5.73 -8.37
N PHE A 63 -10.03 -5.41 -7.20
CA PHE A 63 -10.46 -4.23 -6.44
C PHE A 63 -10.13 -2.92 -7.15
N TRP A 64 -8.97 -2.85 -7.82
CA TRP A 64 -8.64 -1.68 -8.61
C TRP A 64 -9.57 -1.53 -9.82
N GLU A 65 -9.83 -2.61 -10.58
CA GLU A 65 -10.73 -2.60 -11.74
C GLU A 65 -12.17 -2.21 -11.33
N LEU A 66 -12.68 -2.76 -10.23
CA LEU A 66 -13.98 -2.37 -9.70
C LEU A 66 -14.04 -0.88 -9.36
N GLN A 67 -13.01 -0.37 -8.69
CA GLN A 67 -12.94 1.05 -8.33
C GLN A 67 -12.87 1.94 -9.58
N ASP A 68 -12.05 1.57 -10.55
CA ASP A 68 -11.90 2.30 -11.81
C ASP A 68 -13.19 2.37 -12.62
N LYS A 69 -13.96 1.27 -12.63
CA LYS A 69 -15.22 1.14 -13.34
C LYS A 69 -16.45 1.58 -12.54
N TRP A 70 -16.29 2.05 -11.29
CA TRP A 70 -17.43 2.30 -10.39
C TRP A 70 -18.47 3.26 -10.96
N ASN A 71 -18.07 4.30 -11.65
CA ASN A 71 -18.97 5.24 -12.30
C ASN A 71 -19.92 4.56 -13.34
N THR A 72 -19.48 3.48 -13.97
CA THR A 72 -20.30 2.72 -14.91
C THR A 72 -21.44 2.00 -14.18
N PHE A 73 -21.14 1.46 -12.99
CA PHE A 73 -22.17 0.81 -12.15
C PHE A 73 -23.19 1.81 -11.59
N VAL A 74 -22.72 3.00 -11.18
CA VAL A 74 -23.62 4.10 -10.76
C VAL A 74 -24.57 4.50 -11.92
N GLN A 75 -24.07 4.58 -13.15
CA GLN A 75 -24.90 4.84 -14.33
C GLN A 75 -25.90 3.71 -14.63
N ALA A 76 -25.58 2.47 -14.23
CA ALA A 76 -26.47 1.31 -14.36
C ALA A 76 -27.49 1.19 -13.22
N GLY A 77 -27.49 2.12 -12.24
CA GLY A 77 -28.48 2.21 -11.17
C GLY A 77 -28.02 1.69 -9.81
N ILE A 78 -26.72 1.57 -9.58
CA ILE A 78 -26.16 1.30 -8.25
C ILE A 78 -26.08 2.62 -7.48
N ASP A 79 -26.79 2.74 -6.37
CA ASP A 79 -26.87 3.96 -5.55
C ASP A 79 -25.80 4.02 -4.46
N ASP A 80 -25.17 2.89 -4.12
CA ASP A 80 -24.14 2.81 -3.08
C ASP A 80 -22.84 3.48 -3.50
N THR A 81 -22.09 4.01 -2.52
CA THR A 81 -20.70 4.35 -2.76
C THR A 81 -19.85 3.08 -2.93
N TYR A 82 -18.70 3.18 -3.58
CA TYR A 82 -17.78 2.04 -3.72
C TYR A 82 -17.42 1.43 -2.36
N GLU A 83 -17.13 2.27 -1.37
CA GLU A 83 -16.74 1.87 -0.02
C GLU A 83 -17.87 1.12 0.68
N ASP A 84 -19.08 1.64 0.66
CA ASP A 84 -20.26 1.02 1.29
C ASP A 84 -20.58 -0.33 0.64
N PHE A 85 -20.53 -0.39 -0.68
CA PHE A 85 -20.72 -1.63 -1.43
C PHE A 85 -19.69 -2.70 -1.05
N ILE A 86 -18.40 -2.33 -0.99
CA ILE A 86 -17.35 -3.28 -0.62
C ILE A 86 -17.56 -3.81 0.79
N GLU A 87 -17.92 -2.96 1.75
CA GLU A 87 -18.13 -3.36 3.14
C GLU A 87 -19.36 -4.25 3.31
N SER A 88 -20.41 -4.06 2.50
CA SER A 88 -21.62 -4.89 2.54
C SER A 88 -21.47 -6.21 1.81
N GLU A 89 -20.78 -6.26 0.68
CA GLU A 89 -20.77 -7.41 -0.23
C GLU A 89 -19.50 -8.26 -0.12
N THR A 90 -18.48 -7.82 0.62
CA THR A 90 -17.24 -8.57 0.78
C THR A 90 -16.87 -8.78 2.25
N ALA A 91 -15.94 -9.71 2.51
CA ALA A 91 -15.36 -9.91 3.84
C ALA A 91 -14.19 -8.93 4.13
N TYR A 92 -13.95 -7.96 3.26
CA TYR A 92 -12.82 -7.04 3.36
C TYR A 92 -13.30 -5.65 3.78
N SER A 93 -12.55 -5.00 4.68
CA SER A 93 -12.79 -3.59 4.98
C SER A 93 -12.39 -2.71 3.80
N SER A 94 -13.08 -1.59 3.59
CA SER A 94 -12.77 -0.56 2.59
C SER A 94 -11.28 -0.13 2.64
N VAL A 95 -10.70 -0.03 3.84
CA VAL A 95 -9.28 0.28 4.04
C VAL A 95 -8.36 -0.79 3.44
N THR A 96 -8.70 -2.07 3.59
CA THR A 96 -7.92 -3.18 3.03
C THR A 96 -8.01 -3.19 1.51
N VAL A 97 -9.21 -3.05 0.98
CA VAL A 97 -9.48 -3.00 -0.46
C VAL A 97 -8.73 -1.85 -1.12
N LYS A 98 -8.78 -0.66 -0.52
CA LYS A 98 -8.05 0.52 -0.98
C LYS A 98 -6.54 0.28 -1.03
N LYS A 99 -5.95 -0.35 0.00
CA LYS A 99 -4.52 -0.68 0.00
C LYS A 99 -4.14 -1.64 -1.12
N TYR A 100 -4.99 -2.62 -1.41
CA TYR A 100 -4.75 -3.58 -2.49
C TYR A 100 -4.84 -2.92 -3.86
N ALA A 101 -5.88 -2.12 -4.10
CA ALA A 101 -6.05 -1.35 -5.33
C ALA A 101 -4.89 -0.36 -5.56
N GLU A 102 -4.47 0.35 -4.50
CA GLU A 102 -3.33 1.25 -4.56
C GLU A 102 -2.01 0.52 -4.87
N MET A 103 -1.80 -0.65 -4.29
CA MET A 103 -0.64 -1.48 -4.58
C MET A 103 -0.61 -1.92 -6.05
N TRP A 104 -1.74 -2.40 -6.58
CA TRP A 104 -1.85 -2.78 -7.99
C TRP A 104 -1.48 -1.60 -8.90
N LYS A 105 -2.10 -0.45 -8.65
CA LYS A 105 -1.84 0.78 -9.42
C LYS A 105 -0.38 1.23 -9.35
N ALA A 106 0.20 1.24 -8.16
CA ALA A 106 1.55 1.76 -7.94
C ALA A 106 2.65 0.87 -8.51
N ILE A 107 2.42 -0.44 -8.63
CA ILE A 107 3.43 -1.40 -9.08
C ILE A 107 3.13 -1.84 -10.52
N PHE A 108 1.97 -2.42 -10.75
CA PHE A 108 1.68 -3.11 -12.02
C PHE A 108 1.20 -2.17 -13.15
N LEU A 109 0.61 -1.02 -12.80
CA LEU A 109 0.23 0.00 -13.78
C LEU A 109 1.24 1.15 -13.88
N ASN A 110 2.31 1.11 -13.10
CA ASN A 110 3.35 2.14 -13.17
C ASN A 110 4.18 1.97 -14.47
N PRO A 111 4.21 2.98 -15.36
CA PRO A 111 4.99 2.91 -16.58
C PRO A 111 6.51 2.95 -16.35
N ASP A 112 6.96 3.45 -15.20
CA ASP A 112 8.37 3.57 -14.86
C ASP A 112 8.99 2.23 -14.40
N ILE A 113 8.16 1.21 -14.15
CA ILE A 113 8.60 -0.13 -13.79
C ILE A 113 8.52 -1.01 -15.04
N SER A 114 9.64 -1.64 -15.42
CA SER A 114 9.68 -2.51 -16.59
C SER A 114 8.80 -3.75 -16.41
N ASP A 115 8.29 -4.28 -17.53
CA ASP A 115 7.43 -5.47 -17.50
C ASP A 115 8.18 -6.69 -16.97
N GLU A 116 9.50 -6.80 -17.21
CA GLU A 116 10.32 -7.88 -16.63
C GLU A 116 10.34 -7.84 -15.11
N ILE A 117 10.43 -6.65 -14.50
CA ILE A 117 10.36 -6.48 -13.05
C ILE A 117 8.96 -6.84 -12.55
N LYS A 118 7.90 -6.37 -13.22
CA LYS A 118 6.50 -6.68 -12.86
C LYS A 118 6.24 -8.18 -12.85
N ASP A 119 6.67 -8.89 -13.89
CA ASP A 119 6.50 -10.35 -14.00
C ASP A 119 7.18 -11.09 -12.84
N ARG A 120 8.39 -10.68 -12.47
CA ARG A 120 9.09 -11.27 -11.33
C ARG A 120 8.42 -10.95 -9.99
N LEU A 121 7.82 -9.75 -9.85
CA LEU A 121 7.10 -9.34 -8.66
C LEU A 121 5.78 -10.12 -8.47
N MET A 122 5.18 -10.67 -9.54
CA MET A 122 4.00 -11.52 -9.42
C MET A 122 4.21 -12.77 -8.55
N GLY A 123 5.46 -13.26 -8.46
CA GLY A 123 5.82 -14.37 -7.57
C GLY A 123 5.98 -13.99 -6.08
N LYS A 124 5.89 -12.70 -5.74
CA LYS A 124 6.11 -12.24 -4.35
C LYS A 124 4.85 -12.30 -3.49
N PRO A 125 4.99 -12.57 -2.19
CA PRO A 125 3.86 -12.50 -1.26
C PRO A 125 3.24 -11.11 -1.24
N ILE A 126 1.91 -11.03 -1.19
CA ILE A 126 1.15 -9.76 -1.17
C ILE A 126 1.63 -8.81 -0.05
N LYS A 127 2.06 -9.35 1.11
CA LYS A 127 2.62 -8.54 2.20
C LYS A 127 3.88 -7.80 1.80
N SER A 128 4.74 -8.41 0.97
CA SER A 128 5.94 -7.77 0.44
C SER A 128 5.57 -6.66 -0.54
N LEU A 129 4.64 -6.92 -1.46
CA LEU A 129 4.17 -5.93 -2.43
C LEU A 129 3.53 -4.71 -1.77
N LEU A 130 2.74 -4.91 -0.71
CA LEU A 130 2.16 -3.81 0.06
C LEU A 130 3.22 -2.90 0.72
N LEU A 131 4.38 -3.44 1.09
CA LEU A 131 5.49 -2.64 1.61
C LEU A 131 6.10 -1.73 0.53
N LEU A 132 6.06 -2.15 -0.73
CA LEU A 132 6.65 -1.43 -1.86
C LEU A 132 5.79 -0.27 -2.36
N THR A 133 4.46 -0.29 -2.10
CA THR A 133 3.47 0.61 -2.70
C THR A 133 3.88 2.08 -2.65
N ALA A 134 4.34 2.54 -1.50
CA ALA A 134 4.66 3.95 -1.34
C ALA A 134 5.97 4.33 -2.04
N GLY A 135 6.99 3.46 -2.03
CA GLY A 135 8.24 3.68 -2.75
C GLY A 135 8.07 3.61 -4.27
N ALA A 136 7.29 2.63 -4.74
CA ALA A 136 6.95 2.49 -6.15
C ALA A 136 6.20 3.72 -6.69
N ARG A 137 5.27 4.28 -5.89
CA ARG A 137 4.56 5.53 -6.24
C ARG A 137 5.48 6.74 -6.28
N GLY A 138 6.45 6.81 -5.39
CA GLY A 138 7.41 7.91 -5.29
C GLY A 138 8.55 7.84 -6.31
N GLY A 139 8.72 6.72 -7.00
CA GLY A 139 9.88 6.46 -7.85
C GLY A 139 11.16 6.28 -7.03
N ASP A 140 11.02 5.79 -5.78
CA ASP A 140 12.12 5.70 -4.81
C ASP A 140 13.10 4.57 -5.15
N PHE A 141 12.72 3.60 -5.99
CA PHE A 141 13.51 2.42 -6.32
C PHE A 141 14.16 2.55 -7.70
N GLY A 142 15.50 2.47 -7.75
CA GLY A 142 16.25 2.28 -8.97
C GLY A 142 16.27 0.81 -9.41
N GLU A 143 17.00 0.52 -10.48
CA GLU A 143 17.09 -0.83 -11.05
C GLU A 143 17.74 -1.82 -10.06
N ASP A 144 18.77 -1.40 -9.36
CA ASP A 144 19.50 -2.24 -8.38
C ASP A 144 18.58 -2.60 -7.19
N GLU A 145 17.82 -1.64 -6.68
CA GLU A 145 16.88 -1.89 -5.58
C GLU A 145 15.74 -2.83 -6.01
N TRP A 146 15.26 -2.70 -7.23
CA TRP A 146 14.27 -3.66 -7.77
C TRP A 146 14.85 -5.07 -7.86
N LEU A 147 16.09 -5.22 -8.28
CA LEU A 147 16.77 -6.52 -8.33
C LEU A 147 16.94 -7.13 -6.93
N ASP A 148 17.35 -6.34 -5.95
CA ASP A 148 17.45 -6.78 -4.55
C ASP A 148 16.09 -7.22 -3.98
N ILE A 149 15.03 -6.45 -4.26
CA ILE A 149 13.65 -6.79 -3.88
C ILE A 149 13.23 -8.11 -4.51
N ILE A 150 13.51 -8.32 -5.80
CA ILE A 150 13.18 -9.55 -6.51
C ILE A 150 13.95 -10.75 -5.93
N GLN A 151 15.20 -10.58 -5.55
CA GLN A 151 16.02 -11.64 -4.96
C GLN A 151 15.68 -11.93 -3.49
N SER A 152 15.03 -10.99 -2.78
CA SER A 152 14.67 -11.17 -1.38
C SER A 152 13.81 -12.41 -1.16
N SER A 153 14.08 -13.18 -0.10
CA SER A 153 13.36 -14.40 0.25
C SER A 153 12.19 -14.18 1.21
N SER A 154 12.15 -13.03 1.86
CA SER A 154 11.16 -12.72 2.91
C SER A 154 10.65 -11.28 2.88
N SER A 155 9.46 -11.07 3.45
CA SER A 155 8.93 -9.71 3.66
C SER A 155 9.76 -8.88 4.66
N ALA A 156 10.58 -9.52 5.49
CA ALA A 156 11.49 -8.81 6.38
C ALA A 156 12.64 -8.17 5.60
N GLU A 157 13.27 -8.91 4.70
CA GLU A 157 14.30 -8.41 3.80
C GLU A 157 13.78 -7.26 2.92
N VAL A 158 12.60 -7.44 2.32
CA VAL A 158 11.94 -6.35 1.56
C VAL A 158 11.76 -5.10 2.41
N ARG A 159 11.34 -5.27 3.67
CA ARG A 159 11.17 -4.12 4.59
C ARG A 159 12.48 -3.41 4.86
N ASP A 160 13.57 -4.15 5.00
CA ASP A 160 14.89 -3.57 5.27
C ASP A 160 15.45 -2.84 4.05
N ILE A 161 15.24 -3.35 2.83
CA ILE A 161 15.55 -2.65 1.58
C ILE A 161 14.75 -1.33 1.51
N VAL A 162 13.43 -1.38 1.70
CA VAL A 162 12.57 -0.18 1.68
C VAL A 162 13.01 0.86 2.72
N ARG A 163 13.42 0.42 3.92
CA ARG A 163 13.96 1.31 4.95
C ARG A 163 15.29 1.92 4.55
N GLY A 164 16.16 1.14 3.94
CA GLY A 164 17.46 1.59 3.44
C GLY A 164 17.30 2.70 2.40
N VAL A 165 16.46 2.46 1.39
CA VAL A 165 16.18 3.43 0.32
C VAL A 165 15.57 4.71 0.89
N ARG A 166 14.53 4.61 1.73
CA ARG A 166 13.91 5.79 2.36
C ARG A 166 14.80 6.47 3.39
N GLY A 167 15.59 5.69 4.11
CA GLY A 167 16.59 6.21 5.03
C GLY A 167 17.70 7.00 4.29
N SER A 168 18.11 6.53 3.10
CA SER A 168 19.09 7.24 2.27
C SER A 168 18.52 8.52 1.64
N GLN A 169 17.24 8.54 1.31
CA GLN A 169 16.58 9.76 0.79
C GLN A 169 16.34 10.81 1.90
N THR A 170 16.11 10.36 3.15
CA THR A 170 15.96 11.23 4.32
C THR A 170 17.30 11.59 4.96
N SER A 171 18.34 10.81 4.72
CA SER A 171 19.70 11.08 5.17
C SER A 171 20.51 11.83 4.12
N SER A 172 20.09 13.06 3.77
CA SER A 172 21.16 13.99 3.43
C SER A 172 22.02 14.07 4.69
N GLU A 173 23.32 13.86 4.57
CA GLU A 173 24.27 14.00 5.70
C GLU A 173 24.14 15.35 6.42
N ASN A 174 23.42 16.28 5.81
CA ASN A 174 23.09 17.62 6.26
C ASN A 174 21.66 17.79 6.78
N ALA A 175 20.80 16.75 6.79
CA ALA A 175 19.45 16.86 7.33
C ALA A 175 19.50 16.96 8.86
N VAL A 176 18.94 18.01 9.40
CA VAL A 176 18.70 18.16 10.83
C VAL A 176 17.27 17.75 11.11
N LEU A 177 17.10 16.65 11.88
CA LEU A 177 15.80 16.21 12.35
C LEU A 177 15.47 16.93 13.66
N ILE A 178 14.28 17.56 13.72
CA ILE A 178 13.82 18.28 14.90
C ILE A 178 12.63 17.52 15.48
N GLN A 179 12.68 17.24 16.76
CA GLN A 179 11.63 16.60 17.53
C GLN A 179 11.07 17.59 18.56
N LEU A 180 9.74 17.70 18.63
CA LEU A 180 9.02 18.44 19.66
C LEU A 180 8.36 17.44 20.62
N ASP A 181 8.71 17.49 21.88
CA ASP A 181 7.93 16.83 22.94
C ASP A 181 6.71 17.70 23.27
N ILE A 182 5.53 17.24 22.86
CA ILE A 182 4.27 17.97 23.07
C ILE A 182 3.82 18.10 24.53
N ARG A 183 4.43 17.35 25.45
CA ARG A 183 4.10 17.45 26.89
C ARG A 183 4.91 18.52 27.57
N THR A 184 6.20 18.59 27.24
CA THR A 184 7.16 19.51 27.87
C THR A 184 7.42 20.75 27.05
N GLY A 185 7.07 20.75 25.77
CA GLY A 185 7.45 21.78 24.80
C GLY A 185 8.92 21.72 24.40
N GLN A 186 9.67 20.70 24.83
CA GLN A 186 11.09 20.59 24.55
C GLN A 186 11.34 20.28 23.08
N LEU A 187 12.23 21.07 22.47
CA LEU A 187 12.75 20.86 21.13
C LEU A 187 14.13 20.20 21.23
N SER A 188 14.30 19.12 20.47
CA SER A 188 15.57 18.42 20.37
C SER A 188 15.92 18.23 18.89
N ALA A 189 17.18 18.31 18.56
CA ALA A 189 17.68 18.12 17.19
C ALA A 189 18.73 17.03 17.13
N ARG A 190 18.82 16.36 15.98
CA ARG A 190 19.94 15.48 15.65
C ARG A 190 20.36 15.71 14.20
N LYS A 191 21.65 15.56 13.93
CA LYS A 191 22.21 15.61 12.58
C LYS A 191 22.32 14.18 12.04
N GLY A 192 21.78 13.97 10.84
CA GLY A 192 21.78 12.65 10.20
C GLY A 192 20.85 11.62 10.87
N SER A 193 20.94 10.37 10.42
CA SER A 193 20.08 9.27 10.88
C SER A 193 20.52 8.60 12.18
N ASN A 194 21.80 8.67 12.53
CA ASN A 194 22.42 7.89 13.61
C ASN A 194 22.83 8.68 14.86
N GLY A 195 22.53 9.98 14.91
CA GLY A 195 22.82 10.83 16.08
C GLY A 195 21.79 10.69 17.20
N PHE A 196 22.18 11.06 18.43
CA PHE A 196 21.26 11.25 19.52
C PHE A 196 20.56 12.61 19.40
N PHE A 197 19.29 12.69 19.88
CA PHE A 197 18.59 13.96 19.96
C PHE A 197 19.14 14.80 21.12
N GLU A 198 19.67 15.96 20.80
CA GLU A 198 20.15 16.92 21.79
C GLU A 198 19.15 18.06 21.97
N PRO A 199 18.77 18.39 23.21
CA PRO A 199 17.85 19.49 23.47
C PRO A 199 18.48 20.83 23.14
N PHE A 200 17.75 21.69 22.43
CA PHE A 200 18.24 23.01 22.03
C PHE A 200 17.28 24.17 22.33
N GLY A 201 16.05 23.88 22.70
CA GLY A 201 15.07 24.92 23.01
C GLY A 201 13.80 24.39 23.67
N ILE A 202 12.98 25.32 24.14
CA ILE A 202 11.67 25.05 24.72
C ILE A 202 10.63 25.93 24.02
N LEU A 203 9.57 25.32 23.52
CA LEU A 203 8.41 25.98 22.98
C LEU A 203 7.34 26.17 24.05
N ALA A 204 6.92 27.39 24.30
CA ALA A 204 5.83 27.68 25.22
C ALA A 204 4.48 27.30 24.55
N LEU A 205 4.04 26.06 24.76
CA LEU A 205 2.87 25.46 24.11
C LEU A 205 1.55 26.18 24.47
N ASP A 206 1.49 26.84 25.63
CA ASP A 206 0.37 27.67 26.08
C ASP A 206 0.12 28.90 25.17
N LYS A 207 1.15 29.36 24.48
CA LYS A 207 1.11 30.53 23.59
C LYS A 207 0.86 30.17 22.13
N VAL A 208 0.83 28.89 21.78
CA VAL A 208 0.77 28.43 20.39
C VAL A 208 -0.51 27.62 20.16
N LYS A 209 -1.50 28.23 19.49
CA LYS A 209 -2.84 27.62 19.33
C LYS A 209 -3.08 27.02 17.94
N THR A 210 -2.19 27.22 16.99
CA THR A 210 -2.36 26.71 15.62
C THR A 210 -1.07 26.04 15.12
N SER A 211 -1.20 25.12 14.15
CA SER A 211 -0.06 24.44 13.54
C SER A 211 0.90 25.41 12.85
N GLU A 212 0.38 26.49 12.27
CA GLU A 212 1.18 27.53 11.62
C GLU A 212 1.99 28.35 12.64
N ALA A 213 1.41 28.67 13.79
CA ALA A 213 2.11 29.34 14.88
C ALA A 213 3.20 28.45 15.51
N VAL A 214 2.98 27.10 15.55
CA VAL A 214 4.02 26.13 15.94
C VAL A 214 5.17 26.16 14.96
N ALA A 215 4.90 26.08 13.66
CA ALA A 215 5.92 26.10 12.63
C ALA A 215 6.77 27.38 12.70
N THR A 216 6.12 28.55 12.77
CA THR A 216 6.82 29.85 12.87
C THR A 216 7.68 29.96 14.14
N ALA A 217 7.17 29.46 15.27
CA ALA A 217 7.93 29.48 16.53
C ALA A 217 9.11 28.50 16.49
N VAL A 218 8.96 27.33 15.90
CA VAL A 218 10.05 26.37 15.69
C VAL A 218 11.12 26.96 14.77
N GLU A 219 10.75 27.52 13.64
CA GLU A 219 11.68 28.18 12.71
C GLU A 219 12.50 29.28 13.40
N ARG A 220 11.86 30.08 14.26
CA ARG A 220 12.54 31.12 15.02
C ARG A 220 13.58 30.53 15.98
N ILE A 221 13.20 29.51 16.76
CA ILE A 221 14.09 28.86 17.72
C ILE A 221 15.26 28.17 16.99
N VAL A 222 15.00 27.49 15.86
CA VAL A 222 16.04 26.87 15.02
C VAL A 222 17.04 27.90 14.52
N ARG A 223 16.56 29.06 14.06
CA ARG A 223 17.41 30.17 13.60
C ARG A 223 18.24 30.74 14.73
N ASP A 224 17.62 31.00 15.90
CA ASP A 224 18.29 31.57 17.06
C ASP A 224 19.34 30.61 17.65
N ALA A 225 19.10 29.30 17.59
CA ALA A 225 20.03 28.27 18.06
C ALA A 225 21.18 27.96 17.08
N ARG A 226 21.22 28.60 15.91
CA ARG A 226 22.24 28.36 14.84
C ARG A 226 22.41 26.89 14.47
N ILE A 227 21.35 26.10 14.56
CA ILE A 227 21.40 24.64 14.30
C ILE A 227 21.84 24.33 12.88
N MET A 228 21.68 25.28 11.95
CA MET A 228 22.13 25.14 10.56
C MET A 228 23.65 25.24 10.40
N GLU A 229 24.39 25.62 11.46
CA GLU A 229 25.85 25.73 11.44
C GLU A 229 26.56 24.53 12.10
N ILE A 230 25.77 23.55 12.60
CA ILE A 230 26.27 22.28 13.12
C ILE A 230 26.19 21.24 12.00
#